data_8afb2e6b2621d6e2878fc0268e73253f
#
_entry.id   8afb2e6b2621d6e2878fc0268e73253f
#
_cell.length_a   1.000
_cell.length_b   1.000
_cell.length_c   1.000
_cell.angle_alpha   90.00
_cell.angle_beta   90.00
_cell.angle_gamma   90.00
#
_symmetry.space_group_name_H-M   'P 1'
#
loop_
_entity.id
_entity.type
_entity.pdbx_description
1 polymer ?
#
loop_
_entity_poly.entity_id
_entity_poly.type
_entity_poly.pdbx_seq_one_letter_code
_entity_poly.pdbx_strand_id
1 'polypeptide(L)' 'MNGLDIIKSKLANISNKPGIYQYLNSKNEILYIGKAKNLKKRISSYKKTSSLSNRIQRMVYQINNIETIIWEP' A
#
# COMPACT_ATOMS: atom_id res chain seq x y z
N MET A 1 13.33 -7.14 5.50
CA MET A 1 12.51 -6.84 4.31
C MET A 1 12.19 -5.35 4.29
N ASN A 2 12.30 -4.71 3.14
CA ASN A 2 11.87 -3.32 3.00
C ASN A 2 10.40 -3.28 2.55
N GLY A 3 9.82 -2.07 2.52
CA GLY A 3 8.42 -1.92 2.19
C GLY A 3 8.03 -2.38 0.80
N LEU A 4 8.96 -2.33 -0.17
CA LEU A 4 8.71 -2.85 -1.51
C LEU A 4 8.48 -4.35 -1.51
N ASP A 5 9.26 -5.07 -0.72
CA ASP A 5 9.08 -6.53 -0.58
C ASP A 5 7.74 -6.86 0.04
N ILE A 6 7.30 -6.05 1.02
CA ILE A 6 5.99 -6.22 1.65
C ILE A 6 4.87 -6.02 0.62
N ILE A 7 4.96 -4.96 -0.20
CA ILE A 7 3.97 -4.72 -1.25
C ILE A 7 3.91 -5.90 -2.20
N LYS A 8 5.06 -6.34 -2.72
CA LYS A 8 5.14 -7.46 -3.66
C LYS A 8 4.56 -8.74 -3.07
N SER A 9 4.87 -9.04 -1.81
CA SER A 9 4.42 -10.28 -1.18
C SER A 9 2.92 -10.30 -0.91
N LYS A 10 2.30 -9.13 -0.71
CA LYS A 10 0.88 -9.05 -0.35
C LYS A 10 -0.03 -8.83 -1.55
N LEU A 11 0.48 -8.43 -2.71
CA LEU A 11 -0.34 -8.10 -3.88
C LEU A 11 -1.25 -9.24 -4.32
N ALA A 12 -0.79 -10.48 -4.22
CA ALA A 12 -1.59 -11.64 -4.63
C ALA A 12 -2.88 -11.78 -3.82
N ASN A 13 -2.89 -11.27 -2.59
CA ASN A 13 -4.03 -11.38 -1.67
C ASN A 13 -4.87 -10.10 -1.59
N ILE A 14 -4.51 -9.08 -2.38
CA ILE A 14 -5.25 -7.82 -2.38
C ILE A 14 -6.33 -7.87 -3.44
N SER A 15 -7.56 -7.49 -3.05
CA SER A 15 -8.70 -7.45 -3.96
C SER A 15 -8.55 -6.35 -5.00
N ASN A 16 -9.12 -6.56 -6.19
CA ASN A 16 -9.22 -5.53 -7.22
C ASN A 16 -10.50 -4.68 -7.08
N LYS A 17 -11.22 -4.86 -5.98
CA LYS A 17 -12.44 -4.09 -5.69
C LYS A 17 -12.10 -2.69 -5.15
N PRO A 18 -13.07 -1.77 -5.17
CA PRO A 18 -12.86 -0.46 -4.55
C PRO A 18 -12.80 -0.58 -3.03
N GLY A 19 -12.07 0.32 -2.40
CA GLY A 19 -11.95 0.34 -0.96
C GLY A 19 -10.94 1.33 -0.42
N ILE A 20 -10.58 1.12 0.83
CA ILE A 20 -9.60 1.93 1.55
C ILE A 20 -8.39 1.03 1.84
N TYR A 21 -7.19 1.59 1.66
CA TYR A 21 -5.95 0.90 2.02
C TYR A 21 -5.18 1.70 3.06
N GLN A 22 -4.48 0.99 3.93
CA GLN A 22 -3.64 1.57 4.98
C GLN A 22 -2.26 0.94 4.95
N TYR A 23 -1.24 1.77 4.98
CA TYR A 23 0.14 1.30 5.14
C TYR A 23 0.56 1.51 6.58
N LEU A 24 1.14 0.47 7.19
CA LEU A 24 1.56 0.48 8.59
C LEU A 24 3.05 0.17 8.68
N ASN A 25 3.71 0.79 9.67
CA ASN A 25 5.12 0.50 9.93
C ASN A 25 5.26 -0.70 10.89
N SER A 26 6.49 -1.01 11.29
CA SER A 26 6.76 -2.15 12.17
C SER A 26 6.17 -2.00 13.56
N LYS A 27 5.79 -0.79 13.94
CA LYS A 27 5.14 -0.51 15.23
C LYS A 27 3.62 -0.45 15.13
N ASN A 28 3.06 -0.84 13.97
CA ASN A 28 1.62 -0.75 13.67
C ASN A 28 1.08 0.69 13.65
N GLU A 29 1.95 1.65 13.43
CA GLU A 29 1.52 3.03 13.24
C GLU A 29 1.14 3.24 11.78
N ILE A 30 0.08 4.02 11.54
CA ILE A 30 -0.40 4.30 10.19
C ILE A 30 0.54 5.30 9.51
N LEU A 31 1.12 4.89 8.40
CA LEU A 31 1.96 5.75 7.57
C LEU A 31 1.14 6.52 6.55
N TYR A 32 0.08 5.90 6.02
CA TYR A 32 -0.72 6.48 4.97
C TYR A 32 -2.05 5.76 4.85
N ILE A 33 -3.11 6.52 4.57
CA ILE A 33 -4.44 5.99 4.28
C ILE A 33 -4.88 6.57 2.94
N GLY A 34 -5.39 5.72 2.06
CA GLY A 34 -5.87 6.17 0.76
C GLY A 34 -7.12 5.43 0.33
N LYS A 35 -7.83 6.01 -0.64
CA LYS A 35 -8.98 5.39 -1.31
C LYS A 35 -8.58 4.97 -2.71
N ALA A 36 -9.17 3.89 -3.19
CA ALA A 36 -8.92 3.42 -4.55
C ALA A 36 -10.18 2.79 -5.14
N LYS A 37 -10.37 2.96 -6.44
CA LYS A 37 -11.43 2.27 -7.18
C LYS A 37 -11.03 0.82 -7.46
N ASN A 38 -9.74 0.54 -7.47
CA ASN A 38 -9.17 -0.79 -7.63
C ASN A 38 -7.96 -0.85 -6.69
N LEU A 39 -8.14 -1.51 -5.56
CA LEU A 39 -7.12 -1.57 -4.51
C LEU A 39 -5.82 -2.20 -5.03
N LYS A 40 -5.92 -3.32 -5.70
CA LYS A 40 -4.73 -4.03 -6.20
C LYS A 40 -3.92 -3.16 -7.16
N LYS A 41 -4.60 -2.52 -8.11
CA LYS A 41 -3.95 -1.64 -9.09
C LYS A 41 -3.29 -0.45 -8.41
N ARG A 42 -3.98 0.18 -7.46
CA ARG A 42 -3.46 1.35 -6.75
C ARG A 42 -2.23 1.00 -5.91
N ILE A 43 -2.32 -0.07 -5.13
CA ILE A 43 -1.20 -0.50 -4.29
C ILE A 43 -0.02 -0.94 -5.16
N SER A 44 -0.30 -1.62 -6.28
CA SER A 44 0.73 -2.01 -7.24
C SER A 44 1.49 -0.81 -7.80
N SER A 45 0.83 0.34 -7.93
CA SER A 45 1.48 1.55 -8.48
C SER A 45 2.62 2.04 -7.60
N TYR A 46 2.63 1.73 -6.32
CA TYR A 46 3.71 2.11 -5.40
C TYR A 46 5.01 1.30 -5.61
N LYS A 47 4.97 0.26 -6.42
CA LYS A 47 6.19 -0.50 -6.76
C LYS A 47 7.14 0.29 -7.66
N LYS A 48 6.62 1.24 -8.44
CA LYS A 48 7.42 2.07 -9.33
C LYS A 48 7.92 3.29 -8.58
N THR A 49 8.90 3.08 -7.73
CA THR A 49 9.41 4.14 -6.84
C THR A 49 9.98 5.34 -7.60
N SER A 50 10.50 5.12 -8.81
CA SER A 50 11.06 6.22 -9.62
C SER A 50 10.01 7.25 -10.02
N SER A 51 8.73 6.90 -10.05
CA SER A 51 7.63 7.81 -10.36
C SER A 51 7.07 8.52 -9.13
N LEU A 52 7.56 8.19 -7.94
CA LEU A 52 7.08 8.75 -6.68
C LEU A 52 7.98 9.89 -6.22
N SER A 53 7.40 10.85 -5.49
CA SER A 53 8.19 11.88 -4.83
C SER A 53 9.13 11.26 -3.78
N ASN A 54 10.20 11.96 -3.43
CA ASN A 54 11.14 11.48 -2.42
C ASN A 54 10.43 11.19 -1.09
N ARG A 55 9.47 12.02 -0.73
CA ARG A 55 8.69 11.87 0.49
C ARG A 55 7.90 10.56 0.48
N ILE A 56 7.24 10.26 -0.61
CA ILE A 56 6.45 9.02 -0.75
C ILE A 56 7.37 7.81 -0.81
N GLN A 57 8.51 7.91 -1.49
CA GLN A 57 9.49 6.81 -1.52
C GLN A 57 9.95 6.44 -0.11
N ARG A 58 10.24 7.43 0.74
CA ARG A 58 10.63 7.19 2.12
C ARG A 58 9.54 6.47 2.91
N MET A 59 8.29 6.87 2.70
CA MET A 59 7.15 6.23 3.33
C MET A 59 7.05 4.76 2.90
N VAL A 60 7.18 4.49 1.59
CA VAL A 60 7.08 3.14 1.05
C VAL A 60 8.11 2.20 1.68
N TYR A 61 9.34 2.66 1.87
CA TYR A 61 10.39 1.81 2.47
C TYR A 61 10.11 1.47 3.94
N GLN A 62 9.27 2.23 4.62
CA GLN A 62 8.91 1.97 6.01
C GLN A 62 7.73 1.01 6.17
N ILE A 63 7.06 0.65 5.08
CA ILE A 63 5.88 -0.21 5.14
C ILE A 63 6.26 -1.59 5.67
N ASN A 64 5.56 -2.04 6.69
CA ASN A 64 5.71 -3.38 7.24
C ASN A 64 4.45 -4.21 7.06
N ASN A 65 3.29 -3.57 6.94
CA ASN A 65 2.03 -4.26 6.72
C ASN A 65 1.08 -3.38 5.90
N ILE A 66 0.13 -4.02 5.23
CA ILE A 66 -0.91 -3.36 4.45
C ILE A 66 -2.24 -3.92 4.89
N GLU A 67 -3.18 -3.04 5.24
CA GLU A 67 -4.54 -3.43 5.55
C GLU A 67 -5.49 -2.79 4.54
N THR A 68 -6.52 -3.51 4.16
CA THR A 68 -7.51 -3.02 3.21
C THR A 68 -8.92 -3.26 3.75
N ILE A 69 -9.82 -2.33 3.41
CA ILE A 69 -11.24 -2.42 3.74
C ILE A 69 -11.99 -2.28 2.42
N ILE A 70 -12.72 -3.30 2.03
CA ILE A 70 -13.52 -3.28 0.81
C ILE A 70 -14.72 -2.38 1.06
N TRP A 71 -14.95 -1.46 0.12
CA TRP A 71 -16.13 -0.60 0.15
C TRP A 71 -17.16 -1.15 -0.81
N GLU A 72 -18.28 -1.60 -0.24
CA GLU A 72 -19.45 -1.99 -1.01
C GLU A 72 -20.52 -0.92 -0.78
N PRO A 73 -20.92 -0.19 -1.83
CA PRO A 73 -21.97 0.82 -1.72
C PRO A 73 -23.35 0.19 -1.45
#